data_54936cb068f5ac962128b2d196e0d100
#
_entry.id   54936cb068f5ac962128b2d196e0d100
#
_cell.length_a   1.000
_cell.length_b   1.000
_cell.length_c   1.000
_cell.angle_alpha   90.00
_cell.angle_beta   90.00
_cell.angle_gamma   90.00
#
_symmetry.space_group_name_H-M   'P 1'
#
loop_
_entity.id
_entity.type
_entity.pdbx_description
1 polymer ?
#
loop_
_entity_poly.entity_id
_entity_poly.type
_entity_poly.pdbx_seq_one_letter_code
_entity_poly.pdbx_strand_id
1 'polypeptide(L)'
;MSYVVVERSFPTPQSDADLSVVEDRLAPCSDLHGIVWKRSVVSIDRMHMICEYEAPDAETVRKVQREAGSVFDHIWSGDVIES
;
A
#
# COMPACT_ATOMS: atom_id res chain seq x y z
N MET A 1 -4.37 -9.00 -14.22
CA MET A 1 -3.89 -8.13 -13.13
C MET A 1 -5.05 -7.81 -12.21
N SER A 2 -4.78 -7.82 -10.92
CA SER A 2 -5.76 -7.45 -9.91
C SER A 2 -5.51 -6.03 -9.42
N TYR A 3 -6.58 -5.34 -9.04
CA TYR A 3 -6.47 -4.08 -8.31
C TYR A 3 -6.53 -4.38 -6.81
N VAL A 4 -5.50 -3.98 -6.08
CA VAL A 4 -5.32 -4.40 -4.69
C VAL A 4 -5.25 -3.17 -3.79
N VAL A 5 -5.98 -3.21 -2.69
CA VAL A 5 -6.00 -2.13 -1.69
C VAL A 5 -5.31 -2.61 -0.41
N VAL A 6 -4.40 -1.80 0.08
CA VAL A 6 -3.71 -2.01 1.37
C VAL A 6 -4.19 -0.95 2.34
N GLU A 7 -4.77 -1.37 3.45
CA GLU A 7 -5.21 -0.47 4.51
C GLU A 7 -4.19 -0.47 5.64
N ARG A 8 -3.79 0.74 6.06
CA ARG A 8 -2.81 0.93 7.14
C ARG A 8 -3.35 1.85 8.21
N SER A 9 -2.95 1.62 9.44
CA SER A 9 -3.13 2.58 10.54
C SER A 9 -1.81 2.77 11.28
N PHE A 10 -1.65 3.94 11.88
CA PHE A 10 -0.43 4.32 12.57
C PHE A 10 -0.76 4.82 13.98
N PRO A 11 0.10 4.55 14.98
CA PRO A 11 -0.15 4.98 16.35
C PRO A 11 0.03 6.49 16.56
N THR A 12 0.70 7.17 15.62
CA THR A 12 0.92 8.63 15.65
C THR A 12 0.71 9.21 14.27
N PRO A 13 0.39 10.52 14.15
CA PRO A 13 0.25 11.16 12.84
C PRO A 13 1.54 11.07 12.03
N GLN A 14 1.41 10.76 10.73
CA GLN A 14 2.53 10.59 9.82
C GLN A 14 2.70 11.83 8.94
N SER A 15 3.92 12.33 8.85
CA SER A 15 4.28 13.39 7.89
C SER A 15 4.42 12.81 6.48
N ASP A 16 4.48 13.67 5.48
CA ASP A 16 4.77 13.25 4.10
C ASP A 16 6.13 12.55 4.02
N ALA A 17 7.12 13.02 4.77
CA ALA A 17 8.44 12.41 4.83
C ALA A 17 8.39 10.98 5.42
N ASP A 18 7.59 10.77 6.48
CA ASP A 18 7.40 9.45 7.07
C ASP A 18 6.77 8.47 6.06
N LEU A 19 5.77 8.93 5.32
CA LEU A 19 5.09 8.11 4.32
C LEU A 19 5.97 7.80 3.11
N SER A 20 6.84 8.72 2.71
CA SER A 20 7.83 8.49 1.65
C SER A 20 8.79 7.37 1.98
N VAL A 21 9.19 7.24 3.24
CA VAL A 21 10.07 6.14 3.69
C VAL A 21 9.40 4.78 3.45
N VAL A 22 8.10 4.67 3.68
CA VAL A 22 7.35 3.43 3.44
C VAL A 22 7.39 3.05 1.95
N GLU A 23 7.09 3.98 1.06
CA GLU A 23 7.11 3.73 -0.39
C GLU A 23 8.52 3.43 -0.90
N ASP A 24 9.53 4.13 -0.44
CA ASP A 24 10.93 3.88 -0.82
C ASP A 24 11.38 2.47 -0.42
N ARG A 25 10.90 1.98 0.71
CA ARG A 25 11.21 0.63 1.20
C ARG A 25 10.50 -0.44 0.38
N LEU A 26 9.29 -0.16 -0.10
CA LEU A 26 8.48 -1.09 -0.88
C LEU A 26 8.89 -1.16 -2.35
N ALA A 27 9.36 -0.07 -2.93
CA ALA A 27 9.58 0.05 -4.37
C ALA A 27 10.45 -1.07 -4.97
N PRO A 28 11.62 -1.43 -4.42
CA PRO A 28 12.43 -2.50 -5.00
C PRO A 28 11.73 -3.86 -5.04
N CYS A 29 11.00 -4.21 -3.97
CA CYS A 29 10.25 -5.47 -3.91
C CYS A 29 9.04 -5.44 -4.84
N SER A 30 8.36 -4.30 -4.93
CA SER A 30 7.22 -4.11 -5.82
C SER A 30 7.61 -4.29 -7.28
N ASP A 31 8.71 -3.69 -7.70
CA ASP A 31 9.22 -3.80 -9.07
C ASP A 31 9.55 -5.26 -9.41
N LEU A 32 10.19 -5.97 -8.49
CA LEU A 32 10.57 -7.36 -8.67
C LEU A 32 9.36 -8.28 -8.88
N HIS A 33 8.24 -7.99 -8.23
CA HIS A 33 7.02 -8.81 -8.26
C HIS A 33 5.95 -8.29 -9.21
N GLY A 34 6.24 -7.27 -10.02
CA GLY A 34 5.29 -6.73 -10.99
C GLY A 34 4.14 -5.96 -10.36
N ILE A 35 4.36 -5.34 -9.21
CA ILE A 35 3.39 -4.53 -8.50
C ILE A 35 3.60 -3.07 -8.87
N VAL A 36 2.52 -2.40 -9.28
CA VAL A 36 2.56 -0.98 -9.65
C VAL A 36 1.71 -0.19 -8.67
N TRP A 37 2.32 0.77 -7.99
CA TRP A 37 1.61 1.70 -7.12
C TRP A 37 0.82 2.70 -7.97
N LYS A 38 -0.47 2.85 -7.70
CA LYS A 38 -1.36 3.74 -8.44
C LYS A 38 -1.60 5.05 -7.70
N ARG A 39 -2.01 4.97 -6.45
CA ARG A 39 -2.24 6.15 -5.59
C ARG A 39 -2.39 5.73 -4.14
N SER A 40 -2.29 6.71 -3.26
CA SER A 40 -2.61 6.54 -1.84
C SER A 40 -3.51 7.67 -1.38
N VAL A 41 -4.35 7.38 -0.39
CA VAL A 41 -5.17 8.39 0.29
C VAL A 41 -4.83 8.31 1.77
N VAL A 42 -4.44 9.43 2.35
CA VAL A 42 -4.14 9.53 3.77
C VAL A 42 -5.23 10.36 4.45
N SER A 43 -5.63 9.93 5.65
CA SER A 43 -6.66 10.62 6.44
C SER A 43 -6.18 12.01 6.88
N ILE A 44 -7.12 12.89 7.19
CA ILE A 44 -6.81 14.25 7.67
C ILE A 44 -6.00 14.20 8.97
N ASP A 45 -6.31 13.26 9.87
CA ASP A 45 -5.55 13.09 11.13
C ASP A 45 -4.19 12.43 10.92
N ARG A 46 -3.89 11.95 9.70
CA ARG A 46 -2.61 11.33 9.33
C ARG A 46 -2.33 10.00 10.03
N MET A 47 -3.35 9.36 10.55
CA MET A 47 -3.23 8.09 11.28
C MET A 47 -3.79 6.89 10.53
N HIS A 48 -4.46 7.12 9.39
CA HIS A 48 -5.00 6.07 8.53
C HIS A 48 -4.61 6.35 7.07
N MET A 49 -4.40 5.29 6.31
CA MET A 49 -4.00 5.40 4.92
C MET A 49 -4.48 4.19 4.14
N ILE A 50 -4.84 4.40 2.90
CA ILE A 50 -5.00 3.32 1.94
C ILE A 50 -4.01 3.52 0.80
N CYS A 51 -3.44 2.41 0.33
CA CYS A 51 -2.56 2.40 -0.84
C CYS A 51 -3.17 1.47 -1.88
N GLU A 52 -3.23 1.90 -3.13
CA GLU A 52 -3.85 1.17 -4.22
C GLU A 52 -2.78 0.76 -5.24
N TYR A 53 -2.82 -0.51 -5.62
CA TYR A 53 -1.83 -1.12 -6.51
C TYR A 53 -2.49 -1.92 -7.62
N GLU A 54 -1.81 -2.02 -8.76
CA GLU A 54 -2.05 -3.10 -9.72
C GLU A 54 -1.01 -4.18 -9.48
N ALA A 55 -1.46 -5.42 -9.34
CA ALA A 55 -0.61 -6.53 -8.98
C ALA A 55 -1.13 -7.85 -9.57
N PRO A 56 -0.32 -8.91 -9.62
CA PRO A 56 -0.80 -10.23 -10.02
C PRO A 56 -1.97 -10.72 -9.18
N ASP A 57 -1.89 -10.55 -7.85
CA ASP A 57 -2.94 -10.90 -6.90
C ASP A 57 -2.67 -10.25 -5.53
N ALA A 58 -3.63 -10.37 -4.63
CA ALA A 58 -3.51 -9.80 -3.27
C ALA A 58 -2.45 -10.52 -2.44
N GLU A 59 -2.26 -11.82 -2.64
CA GLU A 59 -1.27 -12.59 -1.88
C GLU A 59 0.16 -12.13 -2.18
N THR A 60 0.45 -11.82 -3.44
CA THR A 60 1.75 -11.26 -3.83
C THR A 60 1.99 -9.92 -3.12
N VAL A 61 0.97 -9.08 -3.01
CA VAL A 61 1.07 -7.81 -2.29
C VAL A 61 1.32 -8.04 -0.79
N ARG A 62 0.62 -8.99 -0.16
CA ARG A 62 0.86 -9.34 1.26
C ARG A 62 2.30 -9.78 1.49
N LYS A 63 2.81 -10.63 0.61
CA LYS A 63 4.19 -11.12 0.68
C LYS A 63 5.19 -9.98 0.63
N VAL A 64 5.05 -9.07 -0.32
CA VAL A 64 5.93 -7.91 -0.48
C VAL A 64 5.87 -6.99 0.73
N GLN A 65 4.67 -6.73 1.26
CA GLN A 65 4.51 -5.91 2.47
C GLN A 65 5.24 -6.51 3.66
N ARG A 66 5.11 -7.83 3.87
CA ARG A 66 5.81 -8.53 4.96
C ARG A 66 7.31 -8.49 4.78
N GLU A 67 7.81 -8.77 3.59
CA GLU A 67 9.26 -8.75 3.29
C GLU A 67 9.88 -7.39 3.50
N ALA A 68 9.15 -6.32 3.17
CA ALA A 68 9.61 -4.96 3.37
C ALA A 68 9.43 -4.46 4.81
N GLY A 69 8.77 -5.24 5.66
CA GLY A 69 8.47 -4.84 7.05
C GLY A 69 7.47 -3.70 7.14
N SER A 70 6.60 -3.56 6.14
CA SER A 70 5.60 -2.51 6.10
C SER A 70 4.35 -2.90 6.90
N VAL A 71 3.84 -1.98 7.70
CA VAL A 71 2.65 -2.19 8.53
C VAL A 71 1.39 -2.11 7.68
N PHE A 72 0.49 -3.08 7.86
CA PHE A 72 -0.84 -3.04 7.25
C PHE A 72 -1.86 -3.75 8.14
N ASP A 73 -3.12 -3.35 8.02
CA ASP A 73 -4.24 -3.97 8.74
C ASP A 73 -4.96 -5.00 7.86
N HIS A 74 -5.31 -4.60 6.65
CA HIS A 74 -6.06 -5.41 5.69
C HIS A 74 -5.53 -5.22 4.28
N ILE A 75 -5.56 -6.30 3.50
CA ILE A 75 -5.26 -6.28 2.07
C ILE A 75 -6.34 -7.08 1.36
N TRP A 76 -6.93 -6.50 0.32
CA TRP A 76 -7.99 -7.13 -0.45
C TRP A 76 -7.96 -6.68 -1.92
N SER A 77 -8.50 -7.53 -2.79
CA SER A 77 -8.67 -7.22 -4.21
C SER A 77 -10.06 -6.66 -4.46
N GLY A 78 -10.16 -5.74 -5.40
CA GLY A 78 -11.44 -5.15 -5.76
C GLY A 78 -11.42 -4.58 -7.17
N ASP A 79 -12.54 -4.01 -7.55
CA ASP A 79 -12.70 -3.31 -8.81
C ASP A 79 -12.82 -1.81 -8.55
N VAL A 80 -12.23 -1.02 -9.43
CA VAL A 80 -12.35 0.44 -9.36
C VAL A 80 -13.68 0.86 -9.99
N ILE A 81 -14.48 1.57 -9.22
CA ILE A 81 -15.72 2.18 -9.70
C ILE A 81 -15.57 3.68 -9.56
N GLU A 82 -15.64 4.39 -10.67
CA GLU A 82 -15.45 5.83 -10.71
C GLU A 82 -16.77 6.54 -11.01
N SER A 83 -16.89 7.76 -10.47
CA SER A 83 -18.07 8.61 -10.73
C SER A 83 -18.10 9.12 -12.16
#